data_65d30f3adb9cda90b1e46115342ac46a
#
_entry.id   65d30f3adb9cda90b1e46115342ac46a
#
_cell.length_a   1.000
_cell.length_b   1.000
_cell.length_c   1.000
_cell.angle_alpha   90.00
_cell.angle_beta   90.00
_cell.angle_gamma   90.00
#
_symmetry.space_group_name_H-M   'P 1'
#
loop_
_entity.id
_entity.type
_entity.pdbx_description
1 polymer ?
#
loop_
_entity_poly.entity_id
_entity_poly.type
_entity_poly.pdbx_seq_one_letter_code
_entity_poly.pdbx_strand_id
1 'polypeptide(L)'
;VEMQIYIDDINPRVFEAAWRPFQPKGSLPDKVLDPNIQKVFADIVLRQAQNQMGRLFWQGDTALAASDPLSFFNGYVTRAAGSSTNIDATPAGTIAIGTVLAGFANADAAIPDALYEDPDMVFHCSTATFRLYQNAVIAQTYKGQGQAEVVPPIYKGREIRYYSGFPNNKILVCRATSGQDSNLYAATDKANDIENLVVGKLRPEGELYFLLAKFKMDANFSIDSESVYYTGS
;
A
#
# COMPACT_ATOMS: atom_id res chain seq x y z
N VAL A 1 -0.74 -11.48 -12.45
CA VAL A 1 -0.13 -10.70 -13.55
C VAL A 1 1.38 -10.66 -13.34
N GLU A 2 2.16 -10.78 -14.43
CA GLU A 2 3.63 -10.64 -14.37
C GLU A 2 3.99 -9.16 -14.45
N MET A 3 4.82 -8.71 -13.53
CA MET A 3 5.35 -7.36 -13.46
C MET A 3 6.86 -7.39 -13.65
N GLN A 4 7.37 -6.42 -14.40
CA GLN A 4 8.78 -6.23 -14.60
C GLN A 4 9.15 -4.79 -14.27
N ILE A 5 10.08 -4.61 -13.34
CA ILE A 5 10.72 -3.32 -13.11
C ILE A 5 12.07 -3.37 -13.82
N TYR A 6 12.24 -2.52 -14.82
CA TYR A 6 13.48 -2.35 -15.53
C TYR A 6 13.93 -0.90 -15.40
N ILE A 7 15.09 -0.69 -14.83
CA ILE A 7 15.72 0.62 -14.72
C ILE A 7 17.06 0.53 -15.42
N ASP A 8 17.26 1.29 -16.46
CA ASP A 8 18.49 1.44 -17.21
C ASP A 8 19.17 2.77 -16.91
N ASP A 9 20.34 2.95 -17.48
CA ASP A 9 21.14 4.18 -17.38
C ASP A 9 21.43 4.64 -15.94
N ILE A 10 21.53 3.69 -14.99
CA ILE A 10 21.91 4.02 -13.62
C ILE A 10 23.40 4.45 -13.65
N ASN A 11 23.61 5.76 -13.45
CA ASN A 11 24.94 6.31 -13.33
C ASN A 11 25.39 6.33 -11.85
N PRO A 12 26.35 5.50 -11.45
CA PRO A 12 26.80 5.44 -10.04
C PRO A 12 27.36 6.79 -9.54
N ARG A 13 27.87 7.63 -10.43
CA ARG A 13 28.44 8.93 -10.03
C ARG A 13 27.41 9.88 -9.41
N VAL A 14 26.14 9.75 -9.79
CA VAL A 14 25.04 10.57 -9.20
C VAL A 14 24.87 10.27 -7.71
N PHE A 15 25.24 9.08 -7.28
CA PHE A 15 25.12 8.61 -5.89
C PHE A 15 26.42 8.71 -5.10
N GLU A 16 27.46 9.30 -5.65
CA GLU A 16 28.79 9.39 -5.03
C GLU A 16 28.77 10.00 -3.62
N ALA A 17 27.86 10.95 -3.37
CA ALA A 17 27.68 11.55 -2.06
C ALA A 17 27.13 10.57 -1.01
N ALA A 18 26.32 9.60 -1.43
CA ALA A 18 25.71 8.61 -0.52
C ALA A 18 26.67 7.46 -0.17
N TRP A 19 27.68 7.21 -0.97
CA TRP A 19 28.61 6.09 -0.79
C TRP A 19 30.03 6.48 -0.48
N ARG A 20 30.35 7.77 -0.41
CA ARG A 20 31.68 8.27 0.04
C ARG A 20 32.29 7.52 1.21
N PRO A 21 31.55 7.04 2.22
CA PRO A 21 32.10 6.24 3.31
C PRO A 21 32.63 4.87 2.88
N PHE A 22 32.19 4.36 1.73
CA PHE A 22 32.51 3.02 1.25
C PHE A 22 33.43 3.01 0.02
N GLN A 23 34.07 4.16 -0.31
CA GLN A 23 34.88 4.28 -1.49
C GLN A 23 36.03 3.25 -1.52
N PRO A 24 36.03 2.33 -2.49
CA PRO A 24 37.18 1.46 -2.72
C PRO A 24 38.38 2.29 -3.21
N LYS A 25 39.58 1.97 -2.72
CA LYS A 25 40.81 2.55 -3.25
C LYS A 25 41.00 2.06 -4.69
N GLY A 26 40.93 2.92 -5.69
CA GLY A 26 41.22 2.63 -7.08
C GLY A 26 40.32 3.33 -8.08
N SER A 27 40.64 3.25 -9.38
CA SER A 27 39.86 3.83 -10.46
C SER A 27 38.58 3.01 -10.72
N LEU A 28 37.45 3.67 -10.80
CA LEU A 28 36.11 3.09 -11.03
C LEU A 28 35.90 2.39 -12.40
N PRO A 29 36.58 2.75 -13.50
CA PRO A 29 36.23 2.23 -14.82
C PRO A 29 36.42 0.73 -15.00
N ASP A 30 37.35 0.14 -14.26
CA ASP A 30 37.79 -1.26 -14.53
C ASP A 30 37.25 -2.30 -13.53
N LYS A 31 36.40 -1.92 -12.56
CA LYS A 31 36.00 -2.88 -11.52
C LYS A 31 34.51 -3.14 -11.56
N VAL A 32 34.13 -4.36 -11.32
CA VAL A 32 32.80 -4.78 -10.90
C VAL A 32 32.40 -3.92 -9.70
N LEU A 33 31.21 -3.33 -9.75
CA LEU A 33 30.69 -2.50 -8.66
C LEU A 33 30.85 -3.23 -7.32
N ASP A 34 31.39 -2.55 -6.32
CA ASP A 34 31.57 -3.14 -4.98
C ASP A 34 30.23 -3.72 -4.50
N PRO A 35 30.20 -4.95 -3.94
CA PRO A 35 28.97 -5.58 -3.44
C PRO A 35 28.17 -4.69 -2.46
N ASN A 36 28.87 -3.85 -1.68
CA ASN A 36 28.21 -2.91 -0.77
C ASN A 36 27.41 -1.83 -1.51
N ILE A 37 27.92 -1.38 -2.65
CA ILE A 37 27.26 -0.36 -3.48
C ILE A 37 26.07 -0.97 -4.22
N GLN A 38 26.23 -2.19 -4.73
CA GLN A 38 25.12 -2.95 -5.32
C GLN A 38 23.99 -3.13 -4.32
N LYS A 39 24.31 -3.40 -3.05
CA LYS A 39 23.32 -3.52 -1.98
C LYS A 39 22.60 -2.19 -1.72
N VAL A 40 23.30 -1.06 -1.66
CA VAL A 40 22.67 0.25 -1.47
C VAL A 40 21.69 0.57 -2.61
N PHE A 41 22.05 0.29 -3.86
CA PHE A 41 21.14 0.46 -4.99
C PHE A 41 19.94 -0.47 -4.90
N ALA A 42 20.17 -1.74 -4.59
CA ALA A 42 19.10 -2.71 -4.41
C ALA A 42 18.12 -2.26 -3.31
N ASP A 43 18.62 -1.79 -2.18
CA ASP A 43 17.80 -1.32 -1.06
C ASP A 43 16.94 -0.09 -1.45
N ILE A 44 17.49 0.86 -2.21
CA ILE A 44 16.74 2.04 -2.68
C ILE A 44 15.60 1.62 -3.61
N VAL A 45 15.91 0.77 -4.59
CA VAL A 45 14.90 0.32 -5.57
C VAL A 45 13.86 -0.57 -4.92
N LEU A 46 14.26 -1.48 -4.01
CA LEU A 46 13.33 -2.31 -3.26
C LEU A 46 12.36 -1.48 -2.43
N ARG A 47 12.81 -0.41 -1.77
CA ARG A 47 11.90 0.50 -1.04
C ARG A 47 10.90 1.19 -1.98
N GLN A 48 11.35 1.65 -3.13
CA GLN A 48 10.44 2.26 -4.12
C GLN A 48 9.45 1.23 -4.66
N ALA A 49 9.92 0.02 -4.97
CA ALA A 49 9.07 -1.08 -5.41
C ALA A 49 8.04 -1.45 -4.34
N GLN A 50 8.43 -1.61 -3.08
CA GLN A 50 7.52 -1.89 -1.96
C GLN A 50 6.45 -0.81 -1.80
N ASN A 51 6.81 0.47 -1.91
CA ASN A 51 5.85 1.57 -1.87
C ASN A 51 4.86 1.53 -3.03
N GLN A 52 5.34 1.25 -4.24
CA GLN A 52 4.47 1.11 -5.42
C GLN A 52 3.57 -0.13 -5.33
N MET A 53 4.10 -1.25 -4.86
CA MET A 53 3.31 -2.46 -4.60
C MET A 53 2.20 -2.19 -3.59
N GLY A 54 2.51 -1.52 -2.46
CA GLY A 54 1.50 -1.15 -1.47
C GLY A 54 0.37 -0.29 -2.08
N ARG A 55 0.71 0.63 -2.99
CA ARG A 55 -0.29 1.41 -3.72
C ARG A 55 -1.07 0.55 -4.72
N LEU A 56 -0.38 -0.32 -5.44
CA LEU A 56 -0.98 -1.19 -6.46
C LEU A 56 -2.00 -2.17 -5.86
N PHE A 57 -1.70 -2.78 -4.70
CA PHE A 57 -2.64 -3.64 -3.99
C PHE A 57 -3.94 -2.92 -3.62
N TRP A 58 -3.87 -1.64 -3.26
CA TRP A 58 -5.06 -0.89 -2.88
C TRP A 58 -5.73 -0.18 -4.05
N GLN A 59 -4.96 0.46 -4.94
CA GLN A 59 -5.45 1.40 -5.95
C GLN A 59 -5.28 0.91 -7.39
N GLY A 60 -4.70 -0.29 -7.61
CA GLY A 60 -4.50 -0.80 -8.95
C GLY A 60 -5.78 -0.78 -9.78
N ASP A 61 -5.67 -0.39 -11.05
CA ASP A 61 -6.80 -0.31 -11.97
C ASP A 61 -6.33 -0.56 -13.40
N THR A 62 -6.77 -1.68 -13.98
CA THR A 62 -6.44 -2.07 -15.35
C THR A 62 -7.05 -1.18 -16.43
N ALA A 63 -7.98 -0.28 -16.07
CA ALA A 63 -8.54 0.72 -16.98
C ALA A 63 -7.60 1.93 -17.19
N LEU A 64 -6.56 2.07 -16.37
CA LEU A 64 -5.54 3.11 -16.53
C LEU A 64 -4.67 2.85 -17.76
N ALA A 65 -3.99 3.88 -18.24
CA ALA A 65 -3.06 3.75 -19.35
C ALA A 65 -1.95 2.74 -19.00
N ALA A 66 -1.51 1.94 -19.98
CA ALA A 66 -0.45 0.94 -19.77
C ALA A 66 0.89 1.52 -19.27
N SER A 67 1.09 2.83 -19.44
CA SER A 67 2.26 3.55 -18.90
C SER A 67 2.12 3.91 -17.39
N ASP A 68 0.92 3.77 -16.81
CA ASP A 68 0.71 4.04 -15.40
C ASP A 68 1.16 2.83 -14.57
N PRO A 69 2.02 3.02 -13.55
CA PRO A 69 2.47 1.93 -12.70
C PRO A 69 1.34 1.29 -11.86
N LEU A 70 0.14 1.82 -11.86
CA LEU A 70 -1.04 1.25 -11.21
C LEU A 70 -1.93 0.42 -12.17
N SER A 71 -1.56 0.30 -13.45
CA SER A 71 -2.38 -0.41 -14.46
C SER A 71 -2.20 -1.94 -14.49
N PHE A 72 -1.32 -2.51 -13.67
CA PHE A 72 -0.97 -3.93 -13.78
C PHE A 72 -2.10 -4.90 -13.41
N PHE A 73 -2.83 -4.63 -12.33
CA PHE A 73 -4.00 -5.42 -11.91
C PHE A 73 -4.96 -4.57 -11.09
N ASN A 74 -6.19 -5.06 -10.91
CA ASN A 74 -7.19 -4.38 -10.09
C ASN A 74 -6.91 -4.62 -8.61
N GLY A 75 -6.62 -3.56 -7.87
CA GLY A 75 -6.44 -3.58 -6.43
C GLY A 75 -7.76 -3.78 -5.66
N TYR A 76 -7.66 -3.99 -4.35
CA TYR A 76 -8.82 -4.27 -3.51
C TYR A 76 -9.92 -3.21 -3.61
N VAL A 77 -9.55 -1.92 -3.60
CA VAL A 77 -10.54 -0.83 -3.67
C VAL A 77 -11.23 -0.77 -5.03
N THR A 78 -10.50 -1.02 -6.11
CA THR A 78 -11.06 -1.05 -7.46
C THR A 78 -11.99 -2.25 -7.64
N ARG A 79 -11.61 -3.42 -7.12
CA ARG A 79 -12.46 -4.62 -7.11
C ARG A 79 -13.72 -4.41 -6.28
N ALA A 80 -13.59 -3.83 -5.07
CA ALA A 80 -14.74 -3.52 -4.23
C ALA A 80 -15.71 -2.55 -4.95
N ALA A 81 -15.20 -1.50 -5.58
CA ALA A 81 -16.03 -0.55 -6.32
C ALA A 81 -16.69 -1.15 -7.57
N GLY A 82 -16.09 -2.17 -8.19
CA GLY A 82 -16.61 -2.83 -9.38
C GLY A 82 -17.48 -4.07 -9.09
N SER A 83 -17.53 -4.55 -7.87
CA SER A 83 -18.30 -5.74 -7.49
C SER A 83 -19.77 -5.40 -7.27
N SER A 84 -20.66 -6.13 -7.90
CA SER A 84 -22.12 -5.99 -7.67
C SER A 84 -22.60 -6.68 -6.40
N THR A 85 -21.77 -7.49 -5.76
CA THR A 85 -22.11 -8.24 -4.54
C THR A 85 -21.51 -7.61 -3.28
N ASN A 86 -20.61 -6.67 -3.44
CA ASN A 86 -20.06 -5.88 -2.34
C ASN A 86 -21.14 -4.97 -1.75
N ILE A 87 -21.04 -4.67 -0.46
CA ILE A 87 -22.01 -3.85 0.24
C ILE A 87 -21.56 -2.38 0.19
N ASP A 88 -22.32 -1.56 -0.51
CA ASP A 88 -22.06 -0.11 -0.56
C ASP A 88 -22.65 0.59 0.66
N ALA A 89 -21.79 1.24 1.44
CA ALA A 89 -22.22 2.08 2.55
C ALA A 89 -22.70 3.45 2.05
N THR A 90 -23.75 3.97 2.66
CA THR A 90 -24.31 5.28 2.30
C THR A 90 -23.27 6.39 2.44
N PRO A 91 -23.01 7.19 1.40
CA PRO A 91 -22.07 8.30 1.47
C PRO A 91 -22.51 9.38 2.47
N ALA A 92 -21.57 9.91 3.24
CA ALA A 92 -21.79 11.08 4.12
C ALA A 92 -21.11 12.36 3.57
N GLY A 93 -20.80 12.37 2.29
CA GLY A 93 -20.03 13.42 1.63
C GLY A 93 -18.51 13.14 1.67
N THR A 94 -17.72 14.08 1.15
CA THR A 94 -16.26 14.01 1.16
C THR A 94 -15.73 13.85 2.59
N ILE A 95 -14.79 12.94 2.80
CA ILE A 95 -14.20 12.71 4.12
C ILE A 95 -13.35 13.93 4.52
N ALA A 96 -13.87 14.69 5.47
CA ALA A 96 -13.25 15.85 6.09
C ALA A 96 -13.37 15.74 7.62
N ILE A 97 -12.78 16.66 8.36
CA ILE A 97 -12.82 16.64 9.83
C ILE A 97 -14.27 16.61 10.40
N GLY A 98 -15.22 17.24 9.71
CA GLY A 98 -16.64 17.27 10.13
C GLY A 98 -17.45 16.06 9.71
N THR A 99 -17.02 15.30 8.72
CA THR A 99 -17.77 14.17 8.10
C THR A 99 -17.13 12.82 8.34
N VAL A 100 -15.87 12.77 8.76
CA VAL A 100 -15.12 11.52 8.92
C VAL A 100 -15.80 10.54 9.89
N LEU A 101 -16.33 11.02 11.00
CA LEU A 101 -17.03 10.19 11.98
C LEU A 101 -18.34 9.63 11.41
N ALA A 102 -19.07 10.43 10.63
CA ALA A 102 -20.25 9.96 9.91
C ALA A 102 -19.89 8.92 8.84
N GLY A 103 -18.75 9.09 8.15
CA GLY A 103 -18.23 8.10 7.22
C GLY A 103 -17.96 6.75 7.88
N PHE A 104 -17.27 6.74 9.02
CA PHE A 104 -17.07 5.52 9.80
C PHE A 104 -18.37 4.93 10.34
N ALA A 105 -19.32 5.79 10.80
CA ALA A 105 -20.61 5.34 11.28
C ALA A 105 -21.45 4.67 10.18
N ASN A 106 -21.46 5.23 8.97
CA ASN A 106 -22.18 4.67 7.84
C ASN A 106 -21.53 3.35 7.34
N ALA A 107 -20.22 3.29 7.34
CA ALA A 107 -19.50 2.05 7.00
C ALA A 107 -19.79 0.95 8.05
N ASP A 108 -19.84 1.29 9.33
CA ASP A 108 -20.20 0.37 10.42
C ASP A 108 -21.66 -0.10 10.32
N ALA A 109 -22.58 0.83 10.03
CA ALA A 109 -24.01 0.53 9.89
C ALA A 109 -24.32 -0.36 8.67
N ALA A 110 -23.46 -0.37 7.68
CA ALA A 110 -23.61 -1.22 6.49
C ALA A 110 -23.07 -2.65 6.69
N ILE A 111 -22.42 -2.95 7.82
CA ILE A 111 -21.96 -4.30 8.13
C ILE A 111 -23.20 -5.19 8.39
N PRO A 112 -23.35 -6.34 7.69
CA PRO A 112 -24.44 -7.26 7.94
C PRO A 112 -24.44 -7.78 9.38
N ASP A 113 -25.62 -7.98 9.95
CA ASP A 113 -25.79 -8.47 11.33
C ASP A 113 -25.02 -9.79 11.57
N ALA A 114 -24.99 -10.67 10.55
CA ALA A 114 -24.28 -11.95 10.64
C ALA A 114 -22.76 -11.81 10.80
N LEU A 115 -22.19 -10.67 10.34
CA LEU A 115 -20.74 -10.39 10.42
C LEU A 115 -20.43 -9.37 11.53
N TYR A 116 -21.48 -8.81 12.14
CA TYR A 116 -21.31 -7.73 13.11
C TYR A 116 -20.63 -8.20 14.41
N GLU A 117 -20.80 -9.45 14.77
CA GLU A 117 -20.14 -10.06 15.97
C GLU A 117 -18.72 -10.54 15.71
N ASP A 118 -18.26 -10.52 14.43
CA ASP A 118 -16.93 -11.00 14.09
C ASP A 118 -15.86 -9.98 14.53
N PRO A 119 -14.96 -10.34 15.45
CA PRO A 119 -13.91 -9.45 15.96
C PRO A 119 -12.84 -9.11 14.90
N ASP A 120 -12.74 -9.92 13.85
CA ASP A 120 -11.73 -9.80 12.80
C ASP A 120 -12.16 -8.84 11.67
N MET A 121 -13.35 -8.24 11.78
CA MET A 121 -13.78 -7.15 10.90
C MET A 121 -12.99 -5.88 11.19
N VAL A 122 -12.22 -5.42 10.24
CA VAL A 122 -11.25 -4.32 10.34
C VAL A 122 -11.60 -3.20 9.36
N PHE A 123 -11.45 -1.97 9.81
CA PHE A 123 -11.56 -0.79 8.95
C PHE A 123 -10.22 -0.51 8.28
N HIS A 124 -10.19 -0.47 6.95
CA HIS A 124 -9.04 -0.07 6.15
C HIS A 124 -9.26 1.33 5.60
N CYS A 125 -8.31 2.23 5.80
CA CYS A 125 -8.39 3.59 5.31
C CYS A 125 -7.00 4.17 4.97
N SER A 126 -6.99 5.38 4.38
CA SER A 126 -5.74 6.09 4.14
C SER A 126 -5.19 6.72 5.43
N THR A 127 -3.88 6.93 5.47
CA THR A 127 -3.23 7.69 6.55
C THR A 127 -3.82 9.08 6.72
N ALA A 128 -4.24 9.72 5.61
CA ALA A 128 -4.91 11.02 5.66
C ALA A 128 -6.27 10.94 6.34
N THR A 129 -7.10 9.93 6.00
CA THR A 129 -8.40 9.69 6.64
C THR A 129 -8.24 9.40 8.13
N PHE A 130 -7.24 8.61 8.52
CA PHE A 130 -6.99 8.33 9.93
C PHE A 130 -6.58 9.59 10.71
N ARG A 131 -5.74 10.45 10.14
CA ARG A 131 -5.40 11.75 10.76
C ARG A 131 -6.64 12.65 10.93
N LEU A 132 -7.55 12.67 9.95
CA LEU A 132 -8.81 13.39 10.08
C LEU A 132 -9.68 12.80 11.20
N TYR A 133 -9.75 11.46 11.30
CA TYR A 133 -10.42 10.77 12.39
C TYR A 133 -9.85 11.17 13.78
N GLN A 134 -8.52 11.12 13.94
CA GLN A 134 -7.87 11.56 15.17
C GLN A 134 -8.25 13.01 15.53
N ASN A 135 -8.13 13.92 14.56
CA ASN A 135 -8.47 15.33 14.77
C ASN A 135 -9.96 15.53 15.11
N ALA A 136 -10.85 14.78 14.47
CA ALA A 136 -12.28 14.85 14.77
C ALA A 136 -12.61 14.35 16.19
N VAL A 137 -11.99 13.24 16.62
CA VAL A 137 -12.12 12.73 17.99
C VAL A 137 -11.53 13.72 18.99
N ILE A 138 -10.38 14.32 18.67
CA ILE A 138 -9.72 15.35 19.51
C ILE A 138 -10.61 16.62 19.61
N ALA A 139 -11.30 16.99 18.58
CA ALA A 139 -12.20 18.16 18.55
C ALA A 139 -13.52 17.95 19.31
N GLN A 140 -13.89 16.73 19.68
CA GLN A 140 -15.10 16.47 20.48
C GLN A 140 -14.93 17.05 21.88
N THR A 141 -15.93 17.81 22.31
CA THR A 141 -15.86 18.84 23.38
C THR A 141 -15.70 18.30 24.81
N TYR A 142 -15.72 16.99 25.03
CA TYR A 142 -15.65 16.45 26.39
C TYR A 142 -14.37 15.66 26.63
N LYS A 143 -13.36 16.36 27.14
CA LYS A 143 -12.09 15.76 27.56
C LYS A 143 -11.75 16.19 28.95
N GLY A 144 -11.52 15.23 29.83
CA GLY A 144 -10.99 15.51 31.16
C GLY A 144 -9.68 16.28 31.05
N GLN A 145 -9.53 17.32 31.86
CA GLN A 145 -8.29 18.12 31.90
C GLN A 145 -7.07 17.21 32.16
N GLY A 146 -6.07 17.29 31.28
CA GLY A 146 -4.74 16.72 31.53
C GLY A 146 -4.38 15.43 30.80
N GLN A 147 -5.19 14.93 29.88
CA GLN A 147 -4.81 13.77 29.06
C GLN A 147 -4.12 14.21 27.76
N ALA A 148 -2.82 13.91 27.67
CA ALA A 148 -2.12 13.87 26.39
C ALA A 148 -2.72 12.70 25.58
N GLU A 149 -3.58 13.03 24.63
CA GLU A 149 -4.50 12.06 24.07
C GLU A 149 -3.94 11.38 22.84
N VAL A 150 -3.48 10.16 23.05
CA VAL A 150 -3.27 9.22 21.96
C VAL A 150 -4.63 8.63 21.60
N VAL A 151 -5.21 9.04 20.48
CA VAL A 151 -6.42 8.40 19.94
C VAL A 151 -6.01 7.04 19.40
N PRO A 152 -6.49 5.94 20.01
CA PRO A 152 -6.17 4.61 19.52
C PRO A 152 -6.78 4.38 18.13
N PRO A 153 -6.18 3.53 17.29
CA PRO A 153 -6.72 3.18 15.98
C PRO A 153 -7.88 2.18 16.13
N ILE A 154 -8.93 2.57 16.83
CA ILE A 154 -10.09 1.73 17.14
C ILE A 154 -11.36 2.55 16.94
N TYR A 155 -12.35 1.96 16.27
CA TYR A 155 -13.70 2.51 16.15
C TYR A 155 -14.73 1.48 16.63
N LYS A 156 -15.55 1.81 17.64
CA LYS A 156 -16.54 0.91 18.26
C LYS A 156 -16.01 -0.50 18.57
N GLY A 157 -14.77 -0.57 19.06
CA GLY A 157 -14.14 -1.86 19.42
C GLY A 157 -13.43 -2.59 18.27
N ARG A 158 -13.53 -2.11 17.03
CA ARG A 158 -12.86 -2.66 15.85
C ARG A 158 -11.59 -1.91 15.51
N GLU A 159 -10.58 -2.64 15.06
CA GLU A 159 -9.30 -2.07 14.65
C GLU A 159 -9.46 -1.20 13.38
N ILE A 160 -8.77 -0.06 13.35
CA ILE A 160 -8.58 0.76 12.14
C ILE A 160 -7.14 0.54 11.67
N ARG A 161 -6.97 -0.05 10.49
CA ARG A 161 -5.68 -0.15 9.82
C ARG A 161 -5.57 0.91 8.75
N TYR A 162 -4.50 1.70 8.81
CA TYR A 162 -4.27 2.79 7.87
C TYR A 162 -2.99 2.58 7.06
N TYR A 163 -3.08 2.89 5.77
CA TYR A 163 -2.00 2.65 4.82
C TYR A 163 -1.72 3.90 3.99
N SER A 164 -0.43 4.14 3.70
CA SER A 164 -0.02 5.23 2.80
C SER A 164 -0.45 4.99 1.35
N GLY A 165 -0.59 3.73 0.96
CA GLY A 165 -1.03 3.33 -0.38
C GLY A 165 -2.55 3.29 -0.57
N PHE A 166 -3.36 3.47 0.47
CA PHE A 166 -4.81 3.45 0.37
C PHE A 166 -5.34 4.77 -0.20
N PRO A 167 -6.36 4.77 -1.10
CA PRO A 167 -6.91 5.99 -1.67
C PRO A 167 -7.64 6.83 -0.62
N ASN A 168 -7.57 8.16 -0.79
CA ASN A 168 -8.32 9.07 0.07
C ASN A 168 -9.83 9.00 -0.20
N ASN A 169 -10.63 9.49 0.73
CA ASN A 169 -12.10 9.51 0.67
C ASN A 169 -12.77 8.13 0.54
N LYS A 170 -12.07 7.08 0.92
CA LYS A 170 -12.59 5.72 0.85
C LYS A 170 -12.32 4.99 2.17
N ILE A 171 -13.22 4.08 2.53
CA ILE A 171 -13.08 3.16 3.66
C ILE A 171 -13.52 1.78 3.16
N LEU A 172 -12.74 0.77 3.47
CA LEU A 172 -13.08 -0.62 3.19
C LEU A 172 -13.16 -1.35 4.53
N VAL A 173 -14.25 -2.07 4.77
CA VAL A 173 -14.41 -2.90 5.97
C VAL A 173 -14.52 -4.34 5.52
N CYS A 174 -13.62 -5.18 6.00
CA CYS A 174 -13.64 -6.60 5.70
C CYS A 174 -12.89 -7.37 6.77
N ARG A 175 -13.07 -8.69 6.78
CA ARG A 175 -12.29 -9.58 7.64
C ARG A 175 -10.83 -9.60 7.20
N ALA A 176 -9.91 -9.27 8.10
CA ALA A 176 -8.49 -9.18 7.80
C ALA A 176 -7.65 -9.82 8.91
N THR A 177 -7.43 -11.12 8.77
CA THR A 177 -6.57 -11.93 9.66
C THR A 177 -5.27 -12.29 8.96
N SER A 178 -4.31 -12.81 9.69
CA SER A 178 -3.09 -13.42 9.12
C SER A 178 -3.28 -14.88 8.69
N GLY A 179 -4.47 -15.44 8.91
CA GLY A 179 -4.82 -16.82 8.62
C GLY A 179 -5.59 -17.01 7.32
N GLN A 180 -6.10 -18.23 7.12
CA GLN A 180 -6.89 -18.61 5.96
C GLN A 180 -8.30 -17.97 5.95
N ASP A 181 -8.74 -17.44 7.09
CA ASP A 181 -10.06 -16.80 7.26
C ASP A 181 -10.06 -15.33 6.85
N SER A 182 -8.96 -14.81 6.33
CA SER A 182 -8.90 -13.46 5.79
C SER A 182 -9.74 -13.35 4.52
N ASN A 183 -10.42 -12.21 4.33
CA ASN A 183 -11.11 -11.92 3.08
C ASN A 183 -10.20 -11.28 2.03
N LEU A 184 -9.04 -10.73 2.45
CA LEU A 184 -8.06 -10.14 1.55
C LEU A 184 -6.97 -11.17 1.22
N TYR A 185 -6.85 -11.52 -0.06
CA TYR A 185 -5.82 -12.42 -0.55
C TYR A 185 -4.87 -11.71 -1.50
N ALA A 186 -3.58 -11.87 -1.25
CA ALA A 186 -2.51 -11.50 -2.16
C ALA A 186 -1.89 -12.79 -2.72
N ALA A 187 -1.91 -12.97 -4.02
CA ALA A 187 -1.29 -14.10 -4.68
C ALA A 187 0.08 -13.72 -5.24
N THR A 188 1.08 -14.56 -5.00
CA THR A 188 2.41 -14.49 -5.61
C THR A 188 2.75 -15.86 -6.21
N ASP A 189 3.52 -15.89 -7.30
CA ASP A 189 3.91 -17.15 -7.96
C ASP A 189 4.90 -17.97 -7.10
N LYS A 190 5.81 -17.28 -6.43
CA LYS A 190 6.78 -17.87 -5.51
C LYS A 190 6.95 -17.02 -4.27
N ALA A 191 7.17 -17.66 -3.12
CA ALA A 191 7.33 -16.96 -1.84
C ALA A 191 8.48 -15.93 -1.85
N ASN A 192 9.52 -16.13 -2.68
CA ASN A 192 10.71 -15.30 -2.79
C ASN A 192 10.85 -14.62 -4.17
N ASP A 193 9.76 -14.46 -4.91
CA ASP A 193 9.82 -13.91 -6.27
C ASP A 193 10.29 -12.44 -6.30
N ILE A 194 10.06 -11.71 -5.21
CA ILE A 194 10.50 -10.32 -5.02
C ILE A 194 12.04 -10.23 -4.83
N GLU A 195 12.71 -11.32 -4.46
CA GLU A 195 14.14 -11.35 -4.22
C GLU A 195 14.98 -11.55 -5.50
N ASN A 196 14.32 -11.82 -6.63
CA ASN A 196 15.01 -11.99 -7.93
C ASN A 196 15.35 -10.62 -8.54
N LEU A 197 16.37 -9.98 -7.96
CA LEU A 197 16.91 -8.72 -8.44
C LEU A 197 18.20 -9.00 -9.21
N VAL A 198 18.23 -8.63 -10.48
CA VAL A 198 19.43 -8.71 -11.31
C VAL A 198 20.02 -7.33 -11.51
N VAL A 199 21.25 -7.13 -11.07
CA VAL A 199 22.02 -5.92 -11.32
C VAL A 199 23.15 -6.26 -12.26
N GLY A 200 23.25 -5.57 -13.39
CA GLY A 200 24.29 -5.82 -14.37
C GLY A 200 24.78 -4.55 -15.05
N LYS A 201 25.92 -4.63 -15.75
CA LYS A 201 26.38 -3.54 -16.61
C LYS A 201 25.58 -3.51 -17.91
N LEU A 202 25.17 -2.33 -18.35
CA LEU A 202 24.46 -2.15 -19.60
C LEU A 202 25.34 -2.47 -20.82
N ARG A 203 26.64 -2.14 -20.71
CA ARG A 203 27.68 -2.48 -21.71
C ARG A 203 28.96 -2.86 -20.97
N PRO A 204 29.74 -3.82 -21.48
CA PRO A 204 30.99 -4.23 -20.86
C PRO A 204 32.00 -3.10 -20.61
N GLU A 205 32.03 -2.13 -21.50
CA GLU A 205 32.94 -0.96 -21.51
C GLU A 205 32.32 0.29 -20.87
N GLY A 206 31.02 0.25 -20.49
CA GLY A 206 30.27 1.39 -19.97
C GLY A 206 30.28 1.49 -18.46
N GLU A 207 30.07 2.69 -17.95
CA GLU A 207 29.89 2.96 -16.51
C GLU A 207 28.41 2.84 -16.08
N LEU A 208 27.50 2.55 -17.02
CA LEU A 208 26.07 2.48 -16.78
C LEU A 208 25.64 1.07 -16.36
N TYR A 209 24.77 1.00 -15.40
CA TYR A 209 24.20 -0.24 -14.88
C TYR A 209 22.72 -0.32 -15.16
N PHE A 210 22.19 -1.53 -15.23
CA PHE A 210 20.76 -1.80 -15.25
C PHE A 210 20.36 -2.62 -14.04
N LEU A 211 19.10 -2.47 -13.67
CA LEU A 211 18.46 -3.23 -12.63
C LEU A 211 17.19 -3.84 -13.19
N LEU A 212 17.01 -5.13 -13.00
CA LEU A 212 15.86 -5.88 -13.46
C LEU A 212 15.28 -6.66 -12.27
N ALA A 213 14.00 -6.40 -11.96
CA ALA A 213 13.22 -7.23 -11.05
C ALA A 213 11.99 -7.75 -11.77
N LYS A 214 11.72 -9.05 -11.66
CA LYS A 214 10.53 -9.71 -12.21
C LYS A 214 9.80 -10.40 -11.08
N PHE A 215 8.49 -10.19 -10.99
CA PHE A 215 7.64 -10.84 -10.01
C PHE A 215 6.20 -10.94 -10.53
N LYS A 216 5.47 -11.91 -10.01
CA LYS A 216 4.05 -12.08 -10.33
C LYS A 216 3.22 -11.86 -9.10
N MET A 217 2.21 -11.02 -9.21
CA MET A 217 1.30 -10.69 -8.13
C MET A 217 -0.11 -10.50 -8.64
N ASP A 218 -1.07 -10.72 -7.76
CA ASP A 218 -2.47 -10.34 -7.93
C ASP A 218 -3.12 -10.14 -6.57
N ALA A 219 -4.25 -9.44 -6.53
CA ALA A 219 -5.05 -9.18 -5.34
C ALA A 219 -6.49 -9.65 -5.58
N ASN A 220 -7.10 -10.29 -4.61
CA ASN A 220 -8.50 -10.70 -4.72
C ASN A 220 -9.17 -10.76 -3.34
N PHE A 221 -10.51 -10.73 -3.36
CA PHE A 221 -11.34 -11.08 -2.21
C PHE A 221 -11.65 -12.58 -2.22
N SER A 222 -11.80 -13.16 -1.03
CA SER A 222 -12.34 -14.51 -0.89
C SER A 222 -13.85 -14.51 -1.12
N ILE A 223 -14.55 -13.59 -0.45
CA ILE A 223 -16.00 -13.46 -0.48
C ILE A 223 -16.34 -11.97 -0.57
N ASP A 224 -16.77 -11.52 -1.75
CA ASP A 224 -17.08 -10.09 -1.99
C ASP A 224 -18.24 -9.59 -1.12
N SER A 225 -19.25 -10.43 -0.87
CA SER A 225 -20.43 -10.07 -0.05
C SER A 225 -20.13 -9.87 1.44
N GLU A 226 -18.92 -10.21 1.89
CA GLU A 226 -18.46 -9.96 3.26
C GLU A 226 -17.61 -8.69 3.37
N SER A 227 -17.57 -7.87 2.34
CA SER A 227 -16.85 -6.60 2.36
C SER A 227 -17.81 -5.42 2.22
N VAL A 228 -17.56 -4.38 2.99
CA VAL A 228 -18.29 -3.11 2.96
C VAL A 228 -17.40 -2.04 2.38
N TYR A 229 -17.88 -1.38 1.36
CA TYR A 229 -17.16 -0.31 0.69
C TYR A 229 -17.87 1.03 0.91
N TYR A 230 -17.13 2.01 1.37
CA TYR A 230 -17.56 3.39 1.51
C TYR A 230 -16.75 4.29 0.60
N THR A 231 -17.44 5.10 -0.18
CA THR A 231 -16.81 6.17 -0.96
C THR A 231 -17.44 7.53 -0.56
N GLY A 232 -16.59 8.48 -0.18
CA GLY A 232 -17.00 9.85 0.02
C GLY A 232 -17.29 10.49 -1.34
N SER A 233 -18.46 11.07 -1.49
CA SER A 233 -18.89 11.81 -2.70
C SER A 233 -18.36 13.24 -2.69
#